data_4b5ca123afa6d26246ab9dc94a27576f
#
_entry.id   4b5ca123afa6d26246ab9dc94a27576f
#
_cell.length_a   1.000
_cell.length_b   1.000
_cell.length_c   1.000
_cell.angle_alpha   90.00
_cell.angle_beta   90.00
_cell.angle_gamma   90.00
#
_symmetry.space_group_name_H-M   'P 1'
#
loop_
_entity.id
_entity.type
_entity.pdbx_description
1 polymer ?
#
loop_
_entity_poly.entity_id
_entity_poly.type
_entity_poly.pdbx_seq_one_letter_code
_entity_poly.pdbx_strand_id
1 'polypeptide(L)'
;MEKDGKVVMEKECPEHGHFSDIVWSDVELYLKSEQFAFDGIGVENPFITNAKVCPNDCGLCNLHLSHTSLANLDLTNRCNMKCPICFANANASGYVYEPSFDEVVKMMQVLRNSKPVACPAIQFAGGEPTIYPQFVDVIKKAKELGFAQIQVATNGLMFANDFEFLKASAEAGLNTIYLQFDGLSDDIYMVSRARKMLEVKMKVVENVRKLNNPPSIVLVPVIVKGLNEDQIEPMFRFALENSDVIRGMNFQPVAFTGRINKDELAKQRYTLTDLAIDLEAQTKGQIKKEDWFPVPSVVPISTLATAILGEPKVTFTTHPHCGLATYLFVQDKDHVIPLTHFVDVEPLFKELFELSKKAECSKLKLPSKMKAYSLLKKYIHEDKMPEGLDTMSFLKLLSSVMGDESKQSLSKCSWKMMFVGGMHFQDLYNYDIERVKRCAIHY
;
A
#
# COMPACT_ATOMS: atom_id res chain seq x y z
N MET A 1 -4.67 23.97 8.50
CA MET A 1 -3.80 25.05 9.00
C MET A 1 -2.68 24.47 9.86
N GLU A 2 -1.57 25.16 9.96
CA GLU A 2 -0.53 24.81 10.93
C GLU A 2 -0.88 25.31 12.32
N LYS A 3 -0.67 24.45 13.32
CA LYS A 3 -0.84 24.79 14.73
C LYS A 3 0.14 23.94 15.58
N ASP A 4 1.06 24.63 16.27
CA ASP A 4 2.07 24.00 17.12
C ASP A 4 2.90 22.92 16.40
N GLY A 5 3.37 23.19 15.17
CA GLY A 5 4.13 22.27 14.34
C GLY A 5 3.34 21.11 13.72
N LYS A 6 2.02 21.10 13.90
CA LYS A 6 1.09 20.10 13.38
C LYS A 6 0.21 20.68 12.29
N VAL A 7 -0.32 19.82 11.43
CA VAL A 7 -1.34 20.19 10.46
C VAL A 7 -2.71 19.77 10.97
N VAL A 8 -3.57 20.74 11.16
CA VAL A 8 -4.93 20.58 11.69
C VAL A 8 -5.94 20.87 10.58
N MET A 9 -6.94 20.00 10.45
CA MET A 9 -8.11 20.21 9.62
C MET A 9 -9.23 20.77 10.47
N GLU A 10 -9.74 21.93 10.12
CA GLU A 10 -10.90 22.54 10.77
C GLU A 10 -12.08 22.56 9.80
N LYS A 11 -13.26 22.27 10.31
CA LYS A 11 -14.51 22.21 9.57
C LYS A 11 -15.60 22.90 10.34
N GLU A 12 -16.47 23.58 9.64
CA GLU A 12 -17.66 24.22 10.20
C GLU A 12 -18.93 23.60 9.59
N CYS A 13 -19.81 23.12 10.42
CA CYS A 13 -21.10 22.60 9.99
C CYS A 13 -22.21 23.49 10.56
N PRO A 14 -23.12 24.02 9.73
CA PRO A 14 -24.22 24.88 10.22
C PRO A 14 -25.12 24.20 11.26
N GLU A 15 -25.27 22.89 11.21
CA GLU A 15 -26.13 22.10 12.09
C GLU A 15 -25.39 21.53 13.31
N HIS A 16 -24.07 21.18 13.14
CA HIS A 16 -23.34 20.43 14.17
C HIS A 16 -22.13 21.20 14.74
N GLY A 17 -21.91 22.46 14.30
CA GLY A 17 -20.84 23.32 14.81
C GLY A 17 -19.47 23.03 14.30
N HIS A 18 -18.46 23.36 15.10
CA HIS A 18 -17.06 23.31 14.75
C HIS A 18 -16.44 21.93 15.03
N PHE A 19 -15.59 21.47 14.09
CA PHE A 19 -14.80 20.25 14.21
C PHE A 19 -13.34 20.56 13.94
N SER A 20 -12.46 19.99 14.73
CA SER A 20 -11.00 20.10 14.55
C SER A 20 -10.36 18.74 14.76
N ASP A 21 -9.48 18.33 13.86
CA ASP A 21 -8.73 17.07 13.96
C ASP A 21 -7.30 17.22 13.45
N ILE A 22 -6.36 16.51 14.05
CA ILE A 22 -4.97 16.46 13.60
C ILE A 22 -4.88 15.50 12.42
N VAL A 23 -4.45 15.98 11.26
CA VAL A 23 -4.25 15.15 10.07
C VAL A 23 -2.79 14.77 9.88
N TRP A 24 -1.85 15.61 10.34
CA TRP A 24 -0.42 15.33 10.38
C TRP A 24 0.20 15.92 11.64
N SER A 25 1.01 15.15 12.34
CA SER A 25 1.68 15.59 13.58
C SER A 25 3.03 16.29 13.34
N ASP A 26 3.50 16.36 12.08
CA ASP A 26 4.74 17.02 11.69
C ASP A 26 4.51 17.80 10.39
N VAL A 27 4.66 19.14 10.46
CA VAL A 27 4.44 20.04 9.33
C VAL A 27 5.55 19.95 8.28
N GLU A 28 6.78 19.63 8.66
CA GLU A 28 7.90 19.55 7.71
C GLU A 28 7.71 18.38 6.76
N LEU A 29 7.35 17.22 7.29
CA LEU A 29 7.07 16.03 6.48
C LEU A 29 5.80 16.20 5.63
N TYR A 30 4.81 16.94 6.13
CA TYR A 30 3.64 17.36 5.34
C TYR A 30 4.07 18.19 4.12
N LEU A 31 4.85 19.24 4.32
CA LEU A 31 5.32 20.14 3.23
C LEU A 31 6.27 19.41 2.26
N LYS A 32 7.10 18.50 2.76
CA LYS A 32 7.90 17.61 1.91
C LYS A 32 7.01 16.77 1.00
N SER A 33 5.95 16.21 1.55
CA SER A 33 5.02 15.37 0.79
C SER A 33 4.28 16.14 -0.31
N GLU A 34 3.89 17.39 -0.06
CA GLU A 34 3.24 18.26 -1.05
C GLU A 34 4.06 18.47 -2.33
N GLN A 35 5.39 18.39 -2.25
CA GLN A 35 6.27 18.53 -3.43
C GLN A 35 6.08 17.40 -4.45
N PHE A 36 5.43 16.30 -4.04
CA PHE A 36 5.14 15.13 -4.87
C PHE A 36 3.65 15.03 -5.25
N ALA A 37 2.94 16.14 -5.27
CA ALA A 37 1.57 16.18 -5.77
C ALA A 37 1.58 16.14 -7.31
N PHE A 38 1.15 15.01 -7.87
CA PHE A 38 1.01 14.82 -9.32
C PHE A 38 -0.43 14.52 -9.68
N ASP A 39 -0.91 15.17 -10.74
CA ASP A 39 -2.17 14.79 -11.34
C ASP A 39 -1.96 13.59 -12.27
N GLY A 40 -2.89 12.64 -12.20
CA GLY A 40 -2.90 11.49 -13.07
C GLY A 40 -3.67 11.77 -14.36
N ILE A 41 -3.66 10.78 -15.24
CA ILE A 41 -4.36 10.82 -16.52
C ILE A 41 -5.86 10.46 -16.40
N GLY A 42 -6.33 10.15 -15.19
CA GLY A 42 -7.72 9.77 -14.94
C GLY A 42 -8.10 8.44 -15.58
N VAL A 43 -9.39 8.33 -15.93
CA VAL A 43 -9.99 7.15 -16.59
C VAL A 43 -10.62 7.60 -17.89
N GLU A 44 -10.21 7.02 -19.03
CA GLU A 44 -10.75 7.37 -20.37
C GLU A 44 -12.15 6.79 -20.63
N ASN A 45 -12.47 5.68 -19.97
CA ASN A 45 -13.76 5.00 -20.08
C ASN A 45 -14.49 4.91 -18.74
N PRO A 46 -14.80 6.05 -18.09
CA PRO A 46 -15.45 6.06 -16.78
C PRO A 46 -16.88 5.49 -16.87
N PHE A 47 -17.36 4.93 -15.76
CA PHE A 47 -18.75 4.48 -15.65
C PHE A 47 -19.74 5.64 -15.67
N ILE A 48 -19.38 6.73 -14.97
CA ILE A 48 -20.21 7.93 -14.91
C ILE A 48 -19.51 9.02 -15.70
N THR A 49 -20.08 9.35 -16.85
CA THR A 49 -19.49 10.30 -17.81
C THR A 49 -19.95 11.75 -17.64
N ASN A 50 -20.98 11.96 -16.83
CA ASN A 50 -21.62 13.27 -16.61
C ASN A 50 -21.64 13.70 -15.15
N ALA A 51 -20.72 13.17 -14.33
CA ALA A 51 -20.56 13.60 -12.95
C ALA A 51 -20.24 15.09 -12.86
N LYS A 52 -20.88 15.78 -11.90
CA LYS A 52 -20.74 17.22 -11.66
C LYS A 52 -20.12 17.52 -10.31
N VAL A 53 -20.44 16.71 -9.31
CA VAL A 53 -20.06 16.95 -7.91
C VAL A 53 -19.45 15.69 -7.30
N CYS A 54 -18.16 15.77 -6.93
CA CYS A 54 -17.53 14.76 -6.12
C CYS A 54 -17.82 15.05 -4.63
N PRO A 55 -18.20 14.04 -3.80
CA PRO A 55 -18.29 12.60 -4.13
C PRO A 55 -19.71 12.13 -4.51
N ASN A 56 -20.69 13.02 -4.66
CA ASN A 56 -22.10 12.65 -4.84
C ASN A 56 -22.35 11.81 -6.09
N ASP A 57 -21.60 12.10 -7.16
CA ASP A 57 -21.68 11.37 -8.44
C ASP A 57 -20.53 10.34 -8.58
N CYS A 58 -20.06 9.77 -7.47
CA CYS A 58 -18.90 8.87 -7.45
C CYS A 58 -19.22 7.49 -8.04
N GLY A 59 -18.20 6.84 -8.56
CA GLY A 59 -18.26 5.50 -9.17
C GLY A 59 -17.34 5.36 -10.37
N LEU A 60 -16.03 5.75 -10.22
CA LEU A 60 -15.09 5.91 -11.33
C LEU A 60 -15.64 6.84 -12.41
N CYS A 61 -15.85 8.08 -12.02
CA CYS A 61 -16.45 9.10 -12.86
C CYS A 61 -15.40 9.90 -13.65
N ASN A 62 -15.89 10.73 -14.57
CA ASN A 62 -15.08 11.65 -15.38
C ASN A 62 -14.33 12.72 -14.58
N LEU A 63 -14.63 12.90 -13.28
CA LEU A 63 -13.92 13.84 -12.39
C LEU A 63 -12.75 13.19 -11.67
N HIS A 64 -12.57 11.87 -11.82
CA HIS A 64 -11.53 11.12 -11.14
C HIS A 64 -10.17 11.35 -11.80
N LEU A 65 -9.13 11.67 -11.01
CA LEU A 65 -7.83 12.12 -11.52
C LEU A 65 -6.79 10.98 -11.65
N SER A 66 -7.06 9.81 -11.08
CA SER A 66 -6.14 8.67 -11.12
C SER A 66 -6.80 7.44 -11.77
N HIS A 67 -6.03 6.66 -12.52
CA HIS A 67 -6.50 5.34 -12.96
C HIS A 67 -6.36 4.30 -11.85
N THR A 68 -7.05 3.17 -11.97
CA THR A 68 -7.02 2.08 -10.99
C THR A 68 -5.67 1.38 -11.01
N SER A 69 -4.87 1.54 -9.95
CA SER A 69 -3.61 0.81 -9.77
C SER A 69 -3.79 -0.48 -8.99
N LEU A 70 -4.73 -0.51 -8.06
CA LEU A 70 -5.18 -1.66 -7.30
C LEU A 70 -6.70 -1.59 -7.13
N ALA A 71 -7.39 -2.71 -7.31
CA ALA A 71 -8.80 -2.82 -6.97
C ALA A 71 -9.01 -3.72 -5.76
N ASN A 72 -9.88 -3.29 -4.84
CA ASN A 72 -10.40 -4.13 -3.77
C ASN A 72 -11.74 -4.72 -4.21
N LEU A 73 -11.88 -6.03 -4.19
CA LEU A 73 -13.16 -6.70 -4.38
C LEU A 73 -13.61 -7.36 -3.09
N ASP A 74 -14.72 -6.87 -2.55
CA ASP A 74 -15.36 -7.44 -1.38
C ASP A 74 -16.14 -8.70 -1.78
N LEU A 75 -15.61 -9.87 -1.39
CA LEU A 75 -16.23 -11.16 -1.71
C LEU A 75 -17.40 -11.51 -0.76
N THR A 76 -17.42 -10.92 0.42
CA THR A 76 -18.47 -11.16 1.42
C THR A 76 -18.46 -10.07 2.49
N ASN A 77 -19.62 -9.74 3.02
CA ASN A 77 -19.74 -8.90 4.21
C ASN A 77 -19.71 -9.71 5.53
N ARG A 78 -19.63 -11.05 5.43
CA ARG A 78 -19.44 -11.93 6.59
C ARG A 78 -17.99 -11.98 7.02
N CYS A 79 -17.79 -12.18 8.31
CA CYS A 79 -16.48 -12.44 8.90
C CYS A 79 -16.58 -13.54 9.97
N ASN A 80 -15.56 -14.38 10.09
CA ASN A 80 -15.41 -15.36 11.15
C ASN A 80 -14.88 -14.76 12.46
N MET A 81 -14.81 -13.41 12.54
CA MET A 81 -14.44 -12.63 13.72
C MET A 81 -15.43 -11.49 13.98
N LYS A 82 -15.41 -10.95 15.22
CA LYS A 82 -16.21 -9.80 15.66
C LYS A 82 -15.33 -8.75 16.33
N CYS A 83 -14.37 -8.22 15.56
CA CYS A 83 -13.36 -7.31 16.07
C CYS A 83 -14.00 -6.02 16.62
N PRO A 84 -13.60 -5.54 17.81
CA PRO A 84 -13.98 -4.22 18.32
C PRO A 84 -13.53 -3.08 17.41
N ILE A 85 -12.32 -3.20 16.84
CA ILE A 85 -11.79 -2.26 15.84
C ILE A 85 -11.95 -2.89 14.46
N CYS A 86 -12.95 -2.42 13.70
CA CYS A 86 -13.25 -2.92 12.37
C CYS A 86 -13.88 -1.81 11.52
N PHE A 87 -13.12 -1.23 10.61
CA PHE A 87 -13.61 -0.17 9.74
C PHE A 87 -14.67 -0.65 8.75
N ALA A 88 -14.60 -1.90 8.29
CA ALA A 88 -15.61 -2.52 7.41
C ALA A 88 -16.93 -2.83 8.12
N ASN A 89 -16.96 -2.76 9.46
CA ASN A 89 -18.12 -3.09 10.28
C ASN A 89 -18.78 -4.45 9.91
N ALA A 90 -17.94 -5.43 9.59
CA ALA A 90 -18.39 -6.76 9.15
C ALA A 90 -19.39 -7.40 10.12
N ASN A 91 -20.36 -8.13 9.61
CA ASN A 91 -21.48 -8.76 10.33
C ASN A 91 -22.49 -7.78 10.95
N ALA A 92 -22.45 -6.48 10.66
CA ALA A 92 -23.33 -5.50 11.29
C ALA A 92 -24.59 -5.18 10.47
N SER A 93 -24.60 -5.48 9.18
CA SER A 93 -25.67 -5.10 8.25
C SER A 93 -27.01 -5.81 8.49
N GLY A 94 -27.02 -6.93 9.22
CA GLY A 94 -28.21 -7.76 9.43
C GLY A 94 -28.60 -8.64 8.23
N TYR A 95 -27.87 -8.56 7.13
CA TYR A 95 -28.03 -9.43 5.96
C TYR A 95 -26.65 -9.88 5.44
N VAL A 96 -26.67 -10.97 4.68
CA VAL A 96 -25.49 -11.48 3.99
C VAL A 96 -25.49 -10.98 2.56
N TYR A 97 -24.38 -10.35 2.16
CA TYR A 97 -24.11 -10.02 0.77
C TYR A 97 -22.83 -10.75 0.33
N GLU A 98 -23.02 -11.61 -0.64
CA GLU A 98 -21.94 -12.34 -1.32
C GLU A 98 -22.24 -12.32 -2.82
N PRO A 99 -21.44 -11.62 -3.63
CA PRO A 99 -21.62 -11.68 -5.07
C PRO A 99 -21.40 -13.13 -5.56
N SER A 100 -22.17 -13.54 -6.56
CA SER A 100 -21.95 -14.81 -7.24
C SER A 100 -20.59 -14.81 -7.97
N PHE A 101 -20.08 -16.00 -8.28
CA PHE A 101 -18.84 -16.12 -9.06
C PHE A 101 -18.87 -15.32 -10.37
N ASP A 102 -19.99 -15.38 -11.10
CA ASP A 102 -20.14 -14.64 -12.36
C ASP A 102 -20.14 -13.11 -12.16
N GLU A 103 -20.71 -12.62 -11.07
CA GLU A 103 -20.65 -11.19 -10.74
C GLU A 103 -19.21 -10.76 -10.40
N VAL A 104 -18.48 -11.55 -9.62
CA VAL A 104 -17.06 -11.29 -9.35
C VAL A 104 -16.23 -11.29 -10.63
N VAL A 105 -16.50 -12.24 -11.54
CA VAL A 105 -15.83 -12.28 -12.86
C VAL A 105 -16.14 -11.05 -13.68
N LYS A 106 -17.39 -10.57 -13.70
CA LYS A 106 -17.75 -9.32 -14.40
C LYS A 106 -17.03 -8.10 -13.83
N MET A 107 -16.94 -7.98 -12.49
CA MET A 107 -16.16 -6.91 -11.82
C MET A 107 -14.70 -6.96 -12.25
N MET A 108 -14.08 -8.14 -12.26
CA MET A 108 -12.70 -8.31 -12.72
C MET A 108 -12.50 -7.93 -14.20
N GLN A 109 -13.45 -8.30 -15.06
CA GLN A 109 -13.42 -7.92 -16.50
C GLN A 109 -13.52 -6.41 -16.71
N VAL A 110 -14.35 -5.73 -15.94
CA VAL A 110 -14.45 -4.27 -15.95
C VAL A 110 -13.09 -3.65 -15.62
N LEU A 111 -12.43 -4.09 -14.56
CA LEU A 111 -11.12 -3.60 -14.16
C LEU A 111 -10.04 -3.84 -15.23
N ARG A 112 -10.06 -5.02 -15.89
CA ARG A 112 -9.11 -5.33 -16.97
C ARG A 112 -9.40 -4.57 -18.26
N ASN A 113 -10.62 -4.08 -18.45
CA ASN A 113 -11.02 -3.25 -19.58
C ASN A 113 -10.84 -1.75 -19.33
N SER A 114 -10.37 -1.35 -18.14
CA SER A 114 -10.10 0.06 -17.82
C SER A 114 -9.05 0.66 -18.75
N LYS A 115 -9.26 1.91 -19.17
CA LYS A 115 -8.37 2.67 -20.05
C LYS A 115 -7.96 3.99 -19.39
N PRO A 116 -6.76 4.50 -19.68
CA PRO A 116 -5.78 4.02 -20.66
C PRO A 116 -4.92 2.85 -20.14
N VAL A 117 -4.99 2.52 -18.85
CA VAL A 117 -4.24 1.42 -18.23
C VAL A 117 -5.20 0.40 -17.64
N ALA A 118 -5.11 -0.85 -18.08
CA ALA A 118 -5.83 -1.96 -17.47
C ALA A 118 -5.36 -2.16 -16.02
N CYS A 119 -6.29 -2.30 -15.06
CA CYS A 119 -5.95 -2.50 -13.65
C CYS A 119 -5.03 -3.72 -13.47
N PRO A 120 -3.79 -3.56 -12.96
CA PRO A 120 -2.82 -4.65 -12.90
C PRO A 120 -2.93 -5.50 -11.64
N ALA A 121 -3.53 -4.96 -10.58
CA ALA A 121 -3.53 -5.58 -9.26
C ALA A 121 -4.95 -5.68 -8.69
N ILE A 122 -5.22 -6.80 -8.02
CA ILE A 122 -6.48 -7.05 -7.34
C ILE A 122 -6.23 -7.54 -5.92
N GLN A 123 -7.02 -7.03 -4.97
CA GLN A 123 -7.08 -7.51 -3.60
C GLN A 123 -8.48 -8.03 -3.30
N PHE A 124 -8.56 -9.28 -2.91
CA PHE A 124 -9.79 -9.82 -2.35
C PHE A 124 -9.91 -9.39 -0.89
N ALA A 125 -11.05 -8.80 -0.55
CA ALA A 125 -11.33 -8.17 0.73
C ALA A 125 -12.78 -8.43 1.18
N GLY A 126 -13.29 -7.59 2.07
CA GLY A 126 -14.65 -7.65 2.62
C GLY A 126 -14.66 -7.84 4.13
N GLY A 127 -15.50 -8.73 4.65
CA GLY A 127 -15.42 -9.19 6.02
C GLY A 127 -14.19 -10.07 6.23
N GLU A 128 -14.27 -11.32 5.81
CA GLU A 128 -13.13 -12.23 5.68
C GLU A 128 -13.23 -12.97 4.34
N PRO A 129 -12.43 -12.61 3.33
CA PRO A 129 -12.57 -13.16 1.99
C PRO A 129 -12.28 -14.66 1.90
N THR A 130 -11.46 -15.22 2.80
CA THR A 130 -11.10 -16.64 2.77
C THR A 130 -12.25 -17.58 3.17
N ILE A 131 -13.38 -17.05 3.66
CA ILE A 131 -14.60 -17.85 3.90
C ILE A 131 -15.56 -17.83 2.71
N TYR A 132 -15.25 -17.10 1.64
CA TYR A 132 -16.04 -17.15 0.42
C TYR A 132 -15.94 -18.53 -0.23
N PRO A 133 -17.06 -19.20 -0.57
CA PRO A 133 -17.05 -20.61 -0.99
C PRO A 133 -16.17 -20.89 -2.22
N GLN A 134 -16.09 -19.95 -3.15
CA GLN A 134 -15.33 -20.09 -4.40
C GLN A 134 -14.03 -19.27 -4.39
N PHE A 135 -13.41 -19.08 -3.21
CA PHE A 135 -12.22 -18.23 -3.04
C PHE A 135 -11.06 -18.65 -3.95
N VAL A 136 -10.75 -19.95 -4.03
CA VAL A 136 -9.67 -20.46 -4.88
C VAL A 136 -9.98 -20.26 -6.37
N ASP A 137 -11.25 -20.44 -6.75
CA ASP A 137 -11.68 -20.27 -8.16
C ASP A 137 -11.59 -18.81 -8.61
N VAL A 138 -11.92 -17.85 -7.74
CA VAL A 138 -11.78 -16.41 -8.10
C VAL A 138 -10.31 -16.01 -8.22
N ILE A 139 -9.39 -16.57 -7.43
CA ILE A 139 -7.94 -16.37 -7.59
C ILE A 139 -7.48 -16.89 -8.95
N LYS A 140 -7.86 -18.13 -9.29
CA LYS A 140 -7.54 -18.72 -10.59
C LYS A 140 -8.06 -17.89 -11.73
N LYS A 141 -9.30 -17.40 -11.61
CA LYS A 141 -9.92 -16.56 -12.64
C LYS A 141 -9.24 -15.21 -12.79
N ALA A 142 -8.82 -14.58 -11.69
CA ALA A 142 -8.01 -13.36 -11.72
C ALA A 142 -6.69 -13.57 -12.48
N LYS A 143 -6.00 -14.69 -12.25
CA LYS A 143 -4.78 -15.05 -12.98
C LYS A 143 -5.05 -15.25 -14.47
N GLU A 144 -6.14 -15.95 -14.84
CA GLU A 144 -6.56 -16.15 -16.24
C GLU A 144 -6.87 -14.83 -16.96
N LEU A 145 -7.45 -13.85 -16.25
CA LEU A 145 -7.75 -12.52 -16.77
C LEU A 145 -6.51 -11.62 -16.86
N GLY A 146 -5.34 -12.09 -16.40
CA GLY A 146 -4.08 -11.39 -16.56
C GLY A 146 -3.79 -10.33 -15.50
N PHE A 147 -4.36 -10.44 -14.29
CA PHE A 147 -3.88 -9.64 -13.16
C PHE A 147 -2.44 -10.05 -12.81
N ALA A 148 -1.56 -9.07 -12.77
CA ALA A 148 -0.14 -9.30 -12.44
C ALA A 148 0.05 -9.52 -10.94
N GLN A 149 -0.73 -8.83 -10.11
CA GLN A 149 -0.71 -8.94 -8.66
C GLN A 149 -2.10 -9.37 -8.15
N ILE A 150 -2.13 -10.49 -7.43
CA ILE A 150 -3.34 -11.04 -6.82
C ILE A 150 -3.05 -11.21 -5.33
N GLN A 151 -3.76 -10.46 -4.51
CA GLN A 151 -3.54 -10.46 -3.06
C GLN A 151 -4.85 -10.64 -2.28
N VAL A 152 -4.73 -11.01 -1.01
CA VAL A 152 -5.85 -11.18 -0.10
C VAL A 152 -5.60 -10.46 1.21
N ALA A 153 -6.56 -9.64 1.66
CA ALA A 153 -6.55 -9.06 3.00
C ALA A 153 -7.27 -10.03 3.95
N THR A 154 -6.55 -10.60 4.91
CA THR A 154 -7.09 -11.68 5.75
C THR A 154 -6.65 -11.59 7.21
N ASN A 155 -7.51 -12.10 8.09
CA ASN A 155 -7.15 -12.34 9.49
C ASN A 155 -6.24 -13.56 9.69
N GLY A 156 -6.11 -14.43 8.68
CA GLY A 156 -5.20 -15.57 8.64
C GLY A 156 -5.75 -16.87 9.24
N LEU A 157 -6.95 -16.88 9.82
CA LEU A 157 -7.50 -18.09 10.48
C LEU A 157 -7.57 -19.29 9.56
N MET A 158 -8.04 -19.11 8.32
CA MET A 158 -8.15 -20.21 7.37
C MET A 158 -6.77 -20.75 6.98
N PHE A 159 -5.83 -19.89 6.66
CA PHE A 159 -4.47 -20.29 6.26
C PHE A 159 -3.65 -20.89 7.40
N ALA A 160 -3.95 -20.55 8.65
CA ALA A 160 -3.32 -21.19 9.81
C ALA A 160 -3.85 -22.60 10.02
N ASN A 161 -5.16 -22.84 9.83
CA ASN A 161 -5.83 -24.08 10.21
C ASN A 161 -5.96 -25.10 9.07
N ASP A 162 -5.90 -24.65 7.81
CA ASP A 162 -6.02 -25.49 6.62
C ASP A 162 -4.83 -25.23 5.66
N PHE A 163 -3.82 -26.09 5.77
CA PHE A 163 -2.63 -26.00 4.93
C PHE A 163 -2.93 -26.31 3.46
N GLU A 164 -3.83 -27.26 3.18
CA GLU A 164 -4.18 -27.61 1.80
C GLU A 164 -4.96 -26.46 1.12
N PHE A 165 -5.80 -25.75 1.86
CA PHE A 165 -6.46 -24.55 1.35
C PHE A 165 -5.46 -23.42 1.03
N LEU A 166 -4.46 -23.18 1.90
CA LEU A 166 -3.39 -22.24 1.63
C LEU A 166 -2.59 -22.63 0.37
N LYS A 167 -2.22 -23.91 0.26
CA LYS A 167 -1.49 -24.47 -0.88
C LYS A 167 -2.28 -24.32 -2.17
N ALA A 168 -3.56 -24.68 -2.18
CA ALA A 168 -4.43 -24.52 -3.34
C ALA A 168 -4.55 -23.05 -3.77
N SER A 169 -4.65 -22.12 -2.80
CA SER A 169 -4.69 -20.69 -3.07
C SER A 169 -3.40 -20.18 -3.72
N ALA A 170 -2.24 -20.63 -3.24
CA ALA A 170 -0.93 -20.29 -3.81
C ALA A 170 -0.77 -20.85 -5.23
N GLU A 171 -1.13 -22.11 -5.47
CA GLU A 171 -1.10 -22.76 -6.78
C GLU A 171 -2.06 -22.12 -7.79
N ALA A 172 -3.22 -21.63 -7.33
CA ALA A 172 -4.18 -20.87 -8.14
C ALA A 172 -3.62 -19.53 -8.60
N GLY A 173 -2.60 -18.97 -7.92
CA GLY A 173 -1.93 -17.75 -8.31
C GLY A 173 -1.94 -16.61 -7.30
N LEU A 174 -2.31 -16.86 -6.05
CA LEU A 174 -2.17 -15.88 -4.97
C LEU A 174 -0.69 -15.47 -4.83
N ASN A 175 -0.43 -14.17 -4.92
CA ASN A 175 0.94 -13.64 -4.88
C ASN A 175 1.31 -13.06 -3.52
N THR A 176 0.32 -12.49 -2.81
CA THR A 176 0.55 -11.77 -1.56
C THR A 176 -0.57 -12.02 -0.57
N ILE A 177 -0.20 -12.31 0.65
CA ILE A 177 -1.08 -12.37 1.82
C ILE A 177 -0.88 -11.07 2.59
N TYR A 178 -1.90 -10.21 2.57
CA TYR A 178 -1.98 -8.98 3.35
C TYR A 178 -2.52 -9.36 4.73
N LEU A 179 -1.59 -9.75 5.62
CA LEU A 179 -1.92 -10.37 6.90
C LEU A 179 -2.13 -9.33 7.98
N GLN A 180 -3.34 -9.23 8.51
CA GLN A 180 -3.60 -8.43 9.71
C GLN A 180 -2.68 -8.88 10.85
N PHE A 181 -1.94 -7.93 11.49
CA PHE A 181 -0.89 -8.22 12.46
C PHE A 181 -0.66 -7.05 13.43
N ASP A 182 -1.35 -7.01 14.57
CA ASP A 182 -1.40 -5.80 15.42
C ASP A 182 -0.31 -5.75 16.52
N GLY A 183 0.46 -6.83 16.72
CA GLY A 183 1.51 -6.88 17.74
C GLY A 183 1.99 -8.29 18.03
N LEU A 184 2.92 -8.40 18.98
CA LEU A 184 3.53 -9.65 19.44
C LEU A 184 3.01 -10.11 20.81
N SER A 185 1.84 -9.64 21.21
CA SER A 185 1.18 -10.03 22.47
C SER A 185 -0.31 -10.30 22.22
N ASP A 186 -0.82 -11.38 22.82
CA ASP A 186 -2.26 -11.68 22.79
C ASP A 186 -3.11 -10.63 23.51
N ASP A 187 -2.56 -9.87 24.46
CA ASP A 187 -3.28 -8.80 25.15
C ASP A 187 -3.72 -7.70 24.17
N ILE A 188 -2.86 -7.35 23.21
CA ILE A 188 -3.19 -6.41 22.13
C ILE A 188 -4.34 -6.95 21.26
N TYR A 189 -4.27 -8.24 20.89
CA TYR A 189 -5.33 -8.87 20.10
C TYR A 189 -6.65 -8.99 20.87
N MET A 190 -6.60 -9.21 22.17
CA MET A 190 -7.83 -9.22 22.99
C MET A 190 -8.53 -7.86 22.96
N VAL A 191 -7.82 -6.76 22.97
CA VAL A 191 -8.39 -5.41 22.87
C VAL A 191 -8.82 -5.11 21.44
N SER A 192 -7.97 -5.32 20.46
CA SER A 192 -8.22 -4.92 19.07
C SER A 192 -9.15 -5.90 18.32
N ARG A 193 -9.13 -7.21 18.66
CA ARG A 193 -9.81 -8.28 17.90
C ARG A 193 -10.76 -9.13 18.74
N ALA A 194 -10.80 -8.93 20.07
CA ALA A 194 -11.58 -9.73 21.04
C ALA A 194 -11.26 -11.24 20.98
N ARG A 195 -10.05 -11.60 20.59
CA ARG A 195 -9.61 -12.97 20.46
C ARG A 195 -8.08 -13.05 20.49
N LYS A 196 -7.51 -14.11 21.09
CA LYS A 196 -6.10 -14.44 20.97
C LYS A 196 -5.76 -14.82 19.53
N MET A 197 -4.77 -14.18 18.93
CA MET A 197 -4.44 -14.33 17.52
C MET A 197 -2.95 -14.54 17.25
N LEU A 198 -2.07 -14.37 18.24
CA LEU A 198 -0.64 -14.44 18.01
C LEU A 198 -0.22 -15.80 17.43
N GLU A 199 -0.67 -16.90 18.03
CA GLU A 199 -0.39 -18.26 17.53
C GLU A 199 -0.86 -18.45 16.08
N VAL A 200 -2.04 -17.92 15.74
CA VAL A 200 -2.56 -17.96 14.36
C VAL A 200 -1.61 -17.27 13.39
N LYS A 201 -1.09 -16.08 13.78
CA LYS A 201 -0.15 -15.32 12.92
C LYS A 201 1.15 -16.08 12.70
N MET A 202 1.73 -16.62 13.77
CA MET A 202 2.95 -17.45 13.69
C MET A 202 2.73 -18.66 12.79
N LYS A 203 1.61 -19.33 12.93
CA LYS A 203 1.29 -20.51 12.12
C LYS A 203 1.07 -20.19 10.63
N VAL A 204 0.52 -19.01 10.29
CA VAL A 204 0.46 -18.57 8.90
C VAL A 204 1.87 -18.43 8.31
N VAL A 205 2.79 -17.75 9.02
CA VAL A 205 4.17 -17.58 8.58
C VAL A 205 4.86 -18.92 8.37
N GLU A 206 4.71 -19.86 9.32
CA GLU A 206 5.25 -21.22 9.22
C GLU A 206 4.67 -22.00 8.05
N ASN A 207 3.36 -21.93 7.84
CA ASN A 207 2.68 -22.64 6.75
C ASN A 207 3.09 -22.11 5.38
N VAL A 208 3.19 -20.77 5.24
CA VAL A 208 3.67 -20.15 4.00
C VAL A 208 5.10 -20.58 3.68
N ARG A 209 5.98 -20.67 4.69
CA ARG A 209 7.38 -21.12 4.51
C ARG A 209 7.52 -22.55 4.01
N LYS A 210 6.52 -23.41 4.27
CA LYS A 210 6.51 -24.82 3.80
C LYS A 210 6.17 -24.98 2.32
N LEU A 211 5.66 -23.92 1.66
CA LEU A 211 5.29 -23.98 0.26
C LEU A 211 6.50 -23.88 -0.65
N ASN A 212 6.50 -24.59 -1.79
CA ASN A 212 7.59 -24.54 -2.78
C ASN A 212 7.69 -23.16 -3.47
N ASN A 213 6.55 -22.51 -3.75
CA ASN A 213 6.46 -21.15 -4.30
C ASN A 213 5.54 -20.32 -3.39
N PRO A 214 6.05 -19.84 -2.26
CA PRO A 214 5.23 -19.16 -1.30
C PRO A 214 4.75 -17.79 -1.83
N PRO A 215 3.50 -17.41 -1.56
CA PRO A 215 3.11 -16.01 -1.65
C PRO A 215 3.92 -15.18 -0.64
N SER A 216 4.19 -13.93 -0.98
CA SER A 216 4.79 -13.01 -0.03
C SER A 216 3.80 -12.62 1.06
N ILE A 217 4.26 -12.44 2.29
CA ILE A 217 3.46 -11.87 3.38
C ILE A 217 3.80 -10.38 3.48
N VAL A 218 2.76 -9.55 3.58
CA VAL A 218 2.85 -8.17 4.05
C VAL A 218 2.10 -8.09 5.38
N LEU A 219 2.79 -7.66 6.44
CA LEU A 219 2.16 -7.44 7.73
C LEU A 219 1.36 -6.13 7.71
N VAL A 220 0.16 -6.16 8.25
CA VAL A 220 -0.77 -5.02 8.24
C VAL A 220 -1.22 -4.70 9.65
N PRO A 221 -0.40 -3.96 10.42
CA PRO A 221 -0.78 -3.52 11.75
C PRO A 221 -1.75 -2.34 11.70
N VAL A 222 -2.82 -2.42 12.48
CA VAL A 222 -3.60 -1.22 12.83
C VAL A 222 -2.99 -0.61 14.08
N ILE A 223 -2.49 0.63 13.99
CA ILE A 223 -1.86 1.31 15.11
C ILE A 223 -2.87 2.24 15.79
N VAL A 224 -3.01 2.05 17.08
CA VAL A 224 -3.89 2.81 17.96
C VAL A 224 -3.04 3.39 19.09
N LYS A 225 -3.01 4.71 19.20
CA LYS A 225 -2.25 5.38 20.26
C LYS A 225 -2.72 4.96 21.64
N GLY A 226 -1.77 4.63 22.51
CA GLY A 226 -2.05 4.11 23.87
C GLY A 226 -2.37 2.61 23.90
N LEU A 227 -2.28 1.88 22.76
CA LEU A 227 -2.50 0.44 22.69
C LEU A 227 -1.28 -0.34 22.20
N ASN A 228 -0.71 0.04 21.05
CA ASN A 228 0.31 -0.76 20.39
C ASN A 228 1.35 0.04 19.58
N GLU A 229 1.46 1.34 19.76
CA GLU A 229 2.51 2.15 19.15
C GLU A 229 3.92 1.77 19.62
N ASP A 230 4.05 1.17 20.80
CA ASP A 230 5.30 0.60 21.33
C ASP A 230 5.70 -0.72 20.66
N GLN A 231 4.81 -1.32 19.86
CA GLN A 231 5.05 -2.57 19.15
C GLN A 231 5.61 -2.38 17.74
N ILE A 232 5.82 -1.16 17.27
CA ILE A 232 6.24 -0.87 15.89
C ILE A 232 7.60 -1.52 15.60
N GLU A 233 8.61 -1.26 16.43
CA GLU A 233 9.94 -1.86 16.27
C GLU A 233 9.95 -3.37 16.54
N PRO A 234 9.31 -3.91 17.58
CA PRO A 234 9.20 -5.35 17.76
C PRO A 234 8.57 -6.07 16.55
N MET A 235 7.50 -5.52 15.98
CA MET A 235 6.89 -6.08 14.76
C MET A 235 7.82 -5.94 13.54
N PHE A 236 8.53 -4.82 13.43
CA PHE A 236 9.51 -4.60 12.37
C PHE A 236 10.66 -5.62 12.47
N ARG A 237 11.20 -5.83 13.66
CA ARG A 237 12.24 -6.84 13.91
C ARG A 237 11.75 -8.26 13.59
N PHE A 238 10.53 -8.59 13.99
CA PHE A 238 9.91 -9.86 13.61
C PHE A 238 9.83 -10.02 12.09
N ALA A 239 9.49 -8.94 11.35
CA ALA A 239 9.48 -8.99 9.89
C ALA A 239 10.88 -9.20 9.30
N LEU A 240 11.91 -8.58 9.86
CA LEU A 240 13.32 -8.80 9.44
C LEU A 240 13.77 -10.24 9.68
N GLU A 241 13.47 -10.81 10.84
CA GLU A 241 13.80 -12.21 11.18
C GLU A 241 13.11 -13.22 10.25
N ASN A 242 11.96 -12.87 9.70
CA ASN A 242 11.17 -13.70 8.79
C ASN A 242 11.19 -13.17 7.34
N SER A 243 12.22 -12.42 6.96
CA SER A 243 12.33 -11.78 5.65
C SER A 243 12.46 -12.78 4.46
N ASP A 244 12.54 -14.07 4.73
CA ASP A 244 12.41 -15.14 3.76
C ASP A 244 11.00 -15.23 3.15
N VAL A 245 9.95 -14.93 3.94
CA VAL A 245 8.53 -14.94 3.51
C VAL A 245 7.82 -13.61 3.73
N ILE A 246 8.26 -12.75 4.68
CA ILE A 246 7.70 -11.41 4.90
C ILE A 246 8.48 -10.40 4.06
N ARG A 247 7.82 -9.73 3.13
CA ARG A 247 8.42 -8.78 2.19
C ARG A 247 8.07 -7.33 2.43
N GLY A 248 7.19 -7.07 3.39
CA GLY A 248 6.82 -5.71 3.73
C GLY A 248 5.93 -5.60 4.95
N MET A 249 5.80 -4.37 5.38
CA MET A 249 4.85 -3.94 6.40
C MET A 249 4.09 -2.73 5.88
N ASN A 250 2.78 -2.71 6.10
CA ASN A 250 1.96 -1.55 5.78
C ASN A 250 1.11 -1.18 6.99
N PHE A 251 1.62 -0.25 7.77
CA PHE A 251 0.97 0.24 8.97
C PHE A 251 -0.28 1.05 8.63
N GLN A 252 -1.32 0.87 9.40
CA GLN A 252 -2.58 1.58 9.22
C GLN A 252 -2.90 2.36 10.50
N PRO A 253 -2.65 3.66 10.56
CA PRO A 253 -3.21 4.50 11.60
C PRO A 253 -4.72 4.25 11.71
N VAL A 254 -5.20 4.12 12.93
CA VAL A 254 -6.62 3.81 13.16
C VAL A 254 -7.54 4.86 12.55
N ALA A 255 -8.55 4.42 11.81
CA ALA A 255 -9.62 5.26 11.29
C ALA A 255 -10.86 5.15 12.19
N PHE A 256 -11.44 6.28 12.56
CA PHE A 256 -12.61 6.35 13.47
C PHE A 256 -13.90 6.18 12.68
N THR A 257 -14.06 4.98 12.14
CA THR A 257 -15.23 4.55 11.36
C THR A 257 -15.60 3.10 11.71
N GLY A 258 -16.75 2.64 11.26
CA GLY A 258 -17.22 1.29 11.57
C GLY A 258 -17.45 1.06 13.07
N ARG A 259 -16.86 -0.01 13.60
CA ARG A 259 -16.95 -0.39 15.03
C ARG A 259 -15.73 0.11 15.79
N ILE A 260 -15.68 1.35 16.11
CA ILE A 260 -14.67 1.92 17.01
C ILE A 260 -15.33 2.94 17.92
N ASN A 261 -14.86 3.04 19.16
CA ASN A 261 -15.34 4.07 20.07
C ASN A 261 -14.84 5.45 19.65
N LYS A 262 -15.75 6.33 19.25
CA LYS A 262 -15.44 7.68 18.75
C LYS A 262 -15.09 8.65 19.87
N ASP A 263 -15.51 8.36 21.10
CA ASP A 263 -15.26 9.22 22.27
C ASP A 263 -13.77 9.21 22.66
N GLU A 264 -13.02 8.23 22.19
CA GLU A 264 -11.57 8.12 22.41
C GLU A 264 -10.72 8.78 21.30
N LEU A 265 -11.34 9.41 20.29
CA LEU A 265 -10.68 10.02 19.13
C LEU A 265 -9.45 10.86 19.51
N ALA A 266 -9.63 11.82 20.41
CA ALA A 266 -8.56 12.75 20.78
C ALA A 266 -7.36 12.07 21.47
N LYS A 267 -7.58 10.93 22.13
CA LYS A 267 -6.53 10.17 22.81
C LYS A 267 -5.85 9.14 21.90
N GLN A 268 -6.60 8.57 20.96
CA GLN A 268 -6.18 7.42 20.16
C GLN A 268 -5.79 7.79 18.72
N ARG A 269 -5.98 9.06 18.29
CA ARG A 269 -5.56 9.52 16.97
C ARG A 269 -4.05 9.31 16.81
N TYR A 270 -3.71 8.61 15.75
CA TYR A 270 -2.35 8.35 15.31
C TYR A 270 -2.23 8.76 13.84
N THR A 271 -1.13 9.33 13.42
CA THR A 271 -0.92 9.83 12.06
C THR A 271 0.25 9.11 11.39
N LEU A 272 0.42 9.31 10.08
CA LEU A 272 1.56 8.75 9.35
C LEU A 272 2.90 9.34 9.81
N THR A 273 2.89 10.59 10.28
CA THR A 273 4.09 11.23 10.80
C THR A 273 4.45 10.74 12.19
N ASP A 274 3.47 10.40 13.03
CA ASP A 274 3.75 9.69 14.30
C ASP A 274 4.46 8.37 14.03
N LEU A 275 4.01 7.61 13.01
CA LEU A 275 4.67 6.35 12.61
C LEU A 275 6.14 6.56 12.23
N ALA A 276 6.43 7.58 11.42
CA ALA A 276 7.80 7.85 10.99
C ALA A 276 8.71 8.25 12.16
N ILE A 277 8.19 9.08 13.06
CA ILE A 277 8.90 9.53 14.28
C ILE A 277 9.11 8.37 15.26
N ASP A 278 8.07 7.57 15.50
CA ASP A 278 8.16 6.44 16.43
C ASP A 278 9.11 5.36 15.92
N LEU A 279 9.08 5.06 14.60
CA LEU A 279 10.01 4.10 14.01
C LEU A 279 11.46 4.60 14.08
N GLU A 280 11.71 5.90 13.84
CA GLU A 280 13.03 6.50 14.03
C GLU A 280 13.51 6.35 15.47
N ALA A 281 12.69 6.74 16.44
CA ALA A 281 13.04 6.65 17.85
C ALA A 281 13.28 5.21 18.29
N GLN A 282 12.40 4.28 17.94
CA GLN A 282 12.46 2.88 18.35
C GLN A 282 13.59 2.12 17.64
N THR A 283 13.94 2.47 16.40
CA THR A 283 15.11 1.89 15.67
C THR A 283 16.42 2.62 15.97
N LYS A 284 16.42 3.58 16.91
CA LYS A 284 17.60 4.38 17.27
C LYS A 284 18.23 5.10 16.08
N GLY A 285 17.40 5.60 15.18
CA GLY A 285 17.81 6.39 14.01
C GLY A 285 18.31 5.55 12.83
N GLN A 286 18.10 4.23 12.79
CA GLN A 286 18.40 3.46 11.58
C GLN A 286 17.50 3.85 10.41
N ILE A 287 16.23 4.17 10.70
CA ILE A 287 15.26 4.66 9.72
C ILE A 287 14.81 6.02 10.22
N LYS A 288 15.24 7.08 9.56
CA LYS A 288 14.93 8.45 9.95
C LYS A 288 13.60 8.91 9.33
N LYS A 289 12.98 9.94 9.89
CA LYS A 289 11.78 10.53 9.30
C LYS A 289 12.01 11.07 7.88
N GLU A 290 13.24 11.51 7.58
CA GLU A 290 13.64 11.98 6.25
C GLU A 290 13.70 10.87 5.20
N ASP A 291 13.79 9.58 5.60
CA ASP A 291 13.81 8.44 4.70
C ASP A 291 12.42 8.09 4.13
N TRP A 292 11.37 8.74 4.64
CA TRP A 292 10.00 8.52 4.19
C TRP A 292 9.60 9.44 3.05
N PHE A 293 8.93 8.85 2.07
CA PHE A 293 8.41 9.55 0.89
C PHE A 293 6.93 9.22 0.69
N PRO A 294 6.13 10.17 0.17
CA PRO A 294 4.75 9.89 -0.17
C PRO A 294 4.68 8.93 -1.36
N VAL A 295 3.61 8.14 -1.42
CA VAL A 295 3.42 7.13 -2.49
C VAL A 295 3.60 7.71 -3.90
N PRO A 296 3.11 8.92 -4.25
CA PRO A 296 3.30 9.48 -5.59
C PRO A 296 4.74 9.89 -5.91
N SER A 297 5.68 9.81 -4.99
CA SER A 297 7.10 10.12 -5.28
C SER A 297 7.68 9.28 -6.43
N VAL A 298 7.12 8.09 -6.70
CA VAL A 298 7.55 7.21 -7.80
C VAL A 298 6.97 7.57 -9.17
N VAL A 299 6.05 8.54 -9.24
CA VAL A 299 5.42 8.99 -10.50
C VAL A 299 6.44 9.39 -11.58
N PRO A 300 7.54 10.11 -11.26
CA PRO A 300 8.57 10.42 -12.25
C PRO A 300 9.14 9.19 -12.98
N ILE A 301 9.28 8.06 -12.29
CA ILE A 301 9.78 6.81 -12.87
C ILE A 301 8.79 6.25 -13.89
N SER A 302 7.51 6.13 -13.49
CA SER A 302 6.46 5.58 -14.37
C SER A 302 6.13 6.51 -15.54
N THR A 303 6.16 7.82 -15.34
CA THR A 303 5.98 8.80 -16.42
C THR A 303 7.11 8.72 -17.43
N LEU A 304 8.36 8.59 -16.97
CA LEU A 304 9.50 8.38 -17.88
C LEU A 304 9.40 7.05 -18.62
N ALA A 305 9.00 5.98 -17.95
CA ALA A 305 8.77 4.68 -18.57
C ALA A 305 7.70 4.77 -19.68
N THR A 306 6.57 5.42 -19.42
CA THR A 306 5.53 5.73 -20.42
C THR A 306 6.10 6.48 -21.62
N ALA A 307 6.85 7.56 -21.37
CA ALA A 307 7.43 8.39 -22.42
C ALA A 307 8.46 7.62 -23.28
N ILE A 308 9.24 6.72 -22.69
CA ILE A 308 10.26 5.92 -23.38
C ILE A 308 9.63 4.74 -24.16
N LEU A 309 8.66 4.05 -23.57
CA LEU A 309 8.06 2.85 -24.15
C LEU A 309 6.94 3.19 -25.16
N GLY A 310 6.37 4.39 -25.06
CA GLY A 310 5.30 4.85 -25.94
C GLY A 310 3.93 4.28 -25.63
N GLU A 311 3.77 3.66 -24.46
CA GLU A 311 2.50 3.12 -23.98
C GLU A 311 2.28 3.52 -22.50
N PRO A 312 1.04 3.83 -22.09
CA PRO A 312 0.73 4.20 -20.71
C PRO A 312 1.11 3.09 -19.74
N LYS A 313 1.87 3.46 -18.71
CA LYS A 313 2.23 2.57 -17.58
C LYS A 313 1.45 2.97 -16.33
N VAL A 314 1.36 2.04 -15.40
CA VAL A 314 0.73 2.29 -14.10
C VAL A 314 1.45 3.43 -13.39
N THR A 315 0.69 4.43 -12.96
CA THR A 315 1.18 5.55 -12.16
C THR A 315 0.44 5.61 -10.83
N PHE A 316 1.18 5.81 -9.75
CA PHE A 316 0.59 5.93 -8.41
C PHE A 316 0.35 7.41 -8.08
N THR A 317 -0.55 8.05 -8.83
CA THR A 317 -0.93 9.45 -8.67
C THR A 317 -1.93 9.68 -7.53
N THR A 318 -1.75 8.94 -6.44
CA THR A 318 -2.52 9.15 -5.21
C THR A 318 -2.26 10.53 -4.64
N HIS A 319 -3.15 11.02 -3.80
CA HIS A 319 -2.86 12.22 -3.04
C HIS A 319 -1.61 12.02 -2.15
N PRO A 320 -0.70 12.97 -2.04
CA PRO A 320 0.55 12.82 -1.27
C PRO A 320 0.33 12.49 0.21
N HIS A 321 -0.84 12.79 0.75
CA HIS A 321 -1.20 12.49 2.13
C HIS A 321 -1.90 11.16 2.35
N CYS A 322 -2.01 10.31 1.33
CA CYS A 322 -2.65 9.00 1.47
C CYS A 322 -1.73 7.96 2.10
N GLY A 323 -0.43 8.06 1.86
CA GLY A 323 0.53 7.09 2.38
C GLY A 323 1.95 7.60 2.32
N LEU A 324 2.75 7.13 3.26
CA LEU A 324 4.21 7.30 3.30
C LEU A 324 4.88 5.93 3.21
N ALA A 325 6.05 5.87 2.60
CA ALA A 325 6.80 4.64 2.48
C ALA A 325 8.31 4.87 2.46
N THR A 326 9.04 3.85 2.85
CA THR A 326 10.49 3.73 2.66
C THR A 326 10.83 2.32 2.16
N TYR A 327 11.91 2.21 1.40
CA TYR A 327 12.47 0.94 0.95
C TYR A 327 13.78 0.67 1.66
N LEU A 328 13.89 -0.51 2.27
CA LEU A 328 15.02 -0.92 3.09
C LEU A 328 15.75 -2.08 2.44
N PHE A 329 17.07 -2.04 2.48
CA PHE A 329 17.92 -3.18 2.18
C PHE A 329 18.30 -3.87 3.49
N VAL A 330 17.89 -5.13 3.62
CA VAL A 330 18.10 -5.93 4.83
C VAL A 330 19.47 -6.59 4.74
N GLN A 331 20.44 -6.10 5.50
CA GLN A 331 21.75 -6.74 5.62
C GLN A 331 21.69 -7.97 6.51
N ASP A 332 21.10 -7.81 7.67
CA ASP A 332 20.83 -8.88 8.63
C ASP A 332 19.58 -8.57 9.47
N LYS A 333 19.31 -9.36 10.50
CA LYS A 333 18.15 -9.18 11.38
C LYS A 333 18.16 -7.88 12.20
N ASP A 334 19.33 -7.25 12.36
CA ASP A 334 19.53 -6.07 13.21
C ASP A 334 19.87 -4.82 12.39
N HIS A 335 20.28 -4.97 11.12
CA HIS A 335 20.77 -3.88 10.29
C HIS A 335 20.03 -3.78 8.97
N VAL A 336 19.52 -2.58 8.71
CA VAL A 336 18.89 -2.20 7.44
C VAL A 336 19.50 -0.91 6.93
N ILE A 337 19.51 -0.76 5.61
CA ILE A 337 19.95 0.47 4.95
C ILE A 337 18.79 1.01 4.12
N PRO A 338 18.21 2.16 4.50
CA PRO A 338 17.25 2.87 3.66
C PRO A 338 17.82 3.22 2.29
N LEU A 339 16.99 3.16 1.25
CA LEU A 339 17.37 3.54 -0.11
C LEU A 339 17.97 4.95 -0.17
N THR A 340 17.45 5.85 0.62
CA THR A 340 17.86 7.26 0.73
C THR A 340 19.28 7.47 1.24
N HIS A 341 19.87 6.46 1.88
CA HIS A 341 21.24 6.56 2.38
C HIS A 341 22.30 6.47 1.27
N PHE A 342 21.95 5.88 0.11
CA PHE A 342 22.86 5.77 -1.02
C PHE A 342 22.27 6.27 -2.35
N VAL A 343 21.04 6.81 -2.34
CA VAL A 343 20.41 7.47 -3.49
C VAL A 343 19.87 8.82 -3.08
N ASP A 344 20.28 9.86 -3.75
CA ASP A 344 19.71 11.21 -3.60
C ASP A 344 18.35 11.27 -4.31
N VAL A 345 17.30 10.82 -3.63
CA VAL A 345 15.97 10.54 -4.21
C VAL A 345 15.30 11.80 -4.75
N GLU A 346 15.28 12.91 -3.98
CA GLU A 346 14.57 14.13 -4.38
C GLU A 346 15.11 14.74 -5.67
N PRO A 347 16.41 15.06 -5.78
CA PRO A 347 16.97 15.63 -7.00
C PRO A 347 16.91 14.64 -8.17
N LEU A 348 17.08 13.34 -7.92
CA LEU A 348 16.92 12.31 -8.95
C LEU A 348 15.51 12.34 -9.54
N PHE A 349 14.48 12.28 -8.72
CA PHE A 349 13.09 12.23 -9.18
C PHE A 349 12.69 13.51 -9.91
N LYS A 350 13.15 14.66 -9.45
CA LYS A 350 12.94 15.94 -10.14
C LYS A 350 13.55 15.92 -11.55
N GLU A 351 14.80 15.50 -11.70
CA GLU A 351 15.45 15.42 -13.01
C GLU A 351 14.83 14.34 -13.93
N LEU A 352 14.40 13.19 -13.37
CA LEU A 352 13.68 12.17 -14.13
C LEU A 352 12.33 12.68 -14.64
N PHE A 353 11.60 13.47 -13.84
CA PHE A 353 10.34 14.06 -14.26
C PHE A 353 10.54 15.09 -15.38
N GLU A 354 11.55 15.96 -15.28
CA GLU A 354 11.89 16.88 -16.38
C GLU A 354 12.36 16.14 -17.64
N LEU A 355 13.05 15.01 -17.48
CA LEU A 355 13.44 14.18 -18.59
C LEU A 355 12.22 13.52 -19.27
N SER A 356 11.22 13.10 -18.50
CA SER A 356 9.99 12.50 -19.05
C SER A 356 9.23 13.47 -19.96
N LYS A 357 9.08 14.73 -19.55
CA LYS A 357 8.45 15.79 -20.36
C LYS A 357 9.17 15.99 -21.69
N LYS A 358 10.51 15.96 -21.68
CA LYS A 358 11.33 16.08 -22.90
C LYS A 358 11.22 14.83 -23.78
N ALA A 359 11.14 13.66 -23.15
CA ALA A 359 11.01 12.39 -23.84
C ALA A 359 9.65 12.23 -24.54
N GLU A 360 8.56 12.74 -23.99
CA GLU A 360 7.23 12.74 -24.64
C GLU A 360 7.26 13.43 -25.99
N CYS A 361 7.90 14.58 -26.07
CA CYS A 361 8.02 15.38 -27.30
C CYS A 361 9.05 14.83 -28.32
N SER A 362 9.88 13.86 -27.92
CA SER A 362 10.97 13.34 -28.74
C SER A 362 10.53 12.15 -29.60
N LYS A 363 10.85 12.19 -30.91
CA LYS A 363 10.69 11.05 -31.81
C LYS A 363 11.72 9.93 -31.55
N LEU A 364 12.89 10.27 -31.01
CA LEU A 364 13.97 9.33 -30.72
C LEU A 364 14.00 9.06 -29.20
N LYS A 365 13.78 7.83 -28.80
CA LYS A 365 13.74 7.43 -27.38
C LYS A 365 15.09 7.00 -26.81
N LEU A 366 16.04 6.58 -27.65
CA LEU A 366 17.37 6.10 -27.22
C LEU A 366 18.17 7.14 -26.41
N PRO A 367 18.24 8.43 -26.82
CA PRO A 367 18.93 9.45 -26.03
C PRO A 367 18.35 9.62 -24.62
N SER A 368 17.01 9.51 -24.49
CA SER A 368 16.33 9.60 -23.20
C SER A 368 16.67 8.44 -22.27
N LYS A 369 16.78 7.21 -22.81
CA LYS A 369 17.26 6.03 -22.07
C LYS A 369 18.67 6.21 -21.53
N MET A 370 19.59 6.68 -22.40
CA MET A 370 20.99 6.91 -22.02
C MET A 370 21.10 7.98 -20.94
N LYS A 371 20.30 9.05 -21.06
CA LYS A 371 20.28 10.14 -20.09
C LYS A 371 19.70 9.70 -18.76
N ALA A 372 18.62 8.89 -18.75
CA ALA A 372 18.07 8.32 -17.52
C ALA A 372 19.11 7.48 -16.78
N TYR A 373 19.86 6.64 -17.52
CA TYR A 373 20.96 5.87 -16.96
C TYR A 373 22.07 6.74 -16.35
N SER A 374 22.44 7.83 -17.05
CA SER A 374 23.43 8.79 -16.56
C SER A 374 22.96 9.50 -15.29
N LEU A 375 21.65 9.85 -15.20
CA LEU A 375 21.06 10.46 -14.01
C LEU A 375 21.08 9.51 -12.82
N LEU A 376 20.69 8.24 -13.03
CA LEU A 376 20.77 7.23 -11.99
C LEU A 376 22.19 7.11 -11.43
N LYS A 377 23.21 7.01 -12.31
CA LYS A 377 24.62 6.99 -11.88
C LYS A 377 25.06 8.24 -11.12
N LYS A 378 24.55 9.41 -11.49
CA LYS A 378 24.89 10.69 -10.85
C LYS A 378 24.44 10.76 -9.39
N TYR A 379 23.28 10.15 -9.10
CA TYR A 379 22.63 10.26 -7.79
C TYR A 379 22.74 8.99 -6.93
N ILE A 380 23.51 8.00 -7.38
CA ILE A 380 23.83 6.79 -6.61
C ILE A 380 25.24 6.94 -6.02
N HIS A 381 25.37 6.76 -4.71
CA HIS A 381 26.61 6.76 -3.96
C HIS A 381 27.11 5.33 -3.76
N GLU A 382 28.01 4.84 -4.61
CA GLU A 382 28.51 3.46 -4.58
C GLU A 382 29.20 3.10 -3.26
N ASP A 383 29.88 4.07 -2.65
CA ASP A 383 30.59 3.92 -1.38
C ASP A 383 29.65 3.74 -0.16
N LYS A 384 28.36 4.02 -0.34
CA LYS A 384 27.34 3.89 0.70
C LYS A 384 26.36 2.74 0.45
N MET A 385 26.53 2.04 -0.66
CA MET A 385 25.65 0.91 -1.01
C MET A 385 25.77 -0.24 -0.02
N PRO A 386 24.71 -1.03 0.16
CA PRO A 386 24.78 -2.28 0.93
C PRO A 386 25.88 -3.21 0.42
N GLU A 387 26.54 -3.92 1.33
CA GLU A 387 27.62 -4.86 0.97
C GLU A 387 27.14 -5.88 -0.06
N GLY A 388 27.92 -6.02 -1.18
CA GLY A 388 27.64 -6.91 -2.29
C GLY A 388 26.60 -6.38 -3.29
N LEU A 389 25.97 -5.23 -3.10
CA LEU A 389 25.16 -4.55 -4.11
C LEU A 389 26.05 -3.60 -4.92
N ASP A 390 26.09 -3.79 -6.22
CA ASP A 390 26.76 -2.85 -7.14
C ASP A 390 25.74 -2.04 -7.94
N THR A 391 26.18 -0.91 -8.50
CA THR A 391 25.35 0.00 -9.30
C THR A 391 24.69 -0.73 -10.47
N MET A 392 25.36 -1.70 -11.12
CA MET A 392 24.78 -2.41 -12.26
C MET A 392 23.64 -3.34 -11.83
N SER A 393 23.81 -4.05 -10.73
CA SER A 393 22.77 -4.91 -10.14
C SER A 393 21.57 -4.08 -9.69
N PHE A 394 21.80 -2.92 -9.06
CA PHE A 394 20.76 -2.00 -8.68
C PHE A 394 19.99 -1.40 -9.88
N LEU A 395 20.71 -1.01 -10.93
CA LEU A 395 20.10 -0.51 -12.17
C LEU A 395 19.28 -1.59 -12.90
N LYS A 396 19.74 -2.85 -12.88
CA LYS A 396 18.95 -3.99 -13.39
C LYS A 396 17.68 -4.19 -12.57
N LEU A 397 17.77 -4.07 -11.25
CA LEU A 397 16.60 -4.12 -10.37
C LEU A 397 15.59 -3.02 -10.73
N LEU A 398 16.01 -1.77 -10.86
CA LEU A 398 15.16 -0.65 -11.26
C LEU A 398 14.56 -0.86 -12.66
N SER A 399 15.34 -1.35 -13.62
CA SER A 399 14.83 -1.61 -14.97
C SER A 399 13.79 -2.73 -15.01
N SER A 400 13.93 -3.74 -14.14
CA SER A 400 12.93 -4.82 -14.01
C SER A 400 11.62 -4.37 -13.41
N VAL A 401 11.66 -3.37 -12.52
CA VAL A 401 10.45 -2.73 -11.96
C VAL A 401 9.71 -1.90 -13.02
N MET A 402 10.44 -1.33 -13.99
CA MET A 402 9.87 -0.55 -15.09
C MET A 402 9.33 -1.38 -16.26
N GLY A 403 9.64 -2.69 -16.32
CA GLY A 403 9.26 -3.60 -17.42
C GLY A 403 8.28 -4.68 -16.97
N ASP A 404 7.66 -5.38 -17.96
CA ASP A 404 6.70 -6.47 -17.69
C ASP A 404 7.36 -7.76 -17.13
N GLU A 405 8.68 -7.82 -17.07
CA GLU A 405 9.46 -8.98 -16.58
C GLU A 405 9.64 -9.01 -15.04
N SER A 406 8.95 -8.16 -14.32
CA SER A 406 9.20 -7.81 -12.91
C SER A 406 9.25 -8.99 -11.91
N LYS A 407 8.52 -10.09 -12.13
CA LYS A 407 8.45 -11.20 -11.16
C LYS A 407 9.66 -12.15 -11.19
N GLN A 408 10.20 -12.45 -12.36
CA GLN A 408 11.34 -13.37 -12.46
C GLN A 408 12.68 -12.70 -12.15
N SER A 409 12.83 -11.43 -12.46
CA SER A 409 14.05 -10.68 -12.19
C SER A 409 14.19 -10.29 -10.71
N LEU A 410 13.09 -9.94 -10.05
CA LEU A 410 13.07 -9.66 -8.60
C LEU A 410 13.36 -10.91 -7.75
N SER A 411 12.89 -12.09 -8.18
CA SER A 411 13.17 -13.35 -7.48
C SER A 411 14.64 -13.81 -7.63
N LYS A 412 15.33 -13.34 -8.66
CA LYS A 412 16.76 -13.64 -8.90
C LYS A 412 17.72 -12.67 -8.19
N CYS A 413 17.21 -11.52 -7.74
CA CYS A 413 17.98 -10.63 -6.89
C CYS A 413 18.08 -11.26 -5.50
N SER A 414 19.26 -11.69 -5.12
CA SER A 414 19.56 -12.29 -3.81
C SER A 414 19.40 -11.31 -2.64
N TRP A 415 19.02 -10.06 -2.92
CA TRP A 415 18.88 -8.97 -1.96
C TRP A 415 17.54 -9.05 -1.27
N LYS A 416 17.61 -9.06 0.05
CA LYS A 416 16.43 -8.93 0.89
C LYS A 416 16.01 -7.47 0.93
N MET A 417 15.09 -7.09 0.06
CA MET A 417 14.42 -5.78 0.15
C MET A 417 13.15 -5.91 0.97
N MET A 418 12.92 -4.96 1.84
CA MET A 418 11.69 -4.83 2.62
C MET A 418 11.03 -3.48 2.36
N PHE A 419 9.77 -3.53 1.99
CA PHE A 419 8.91 -2.35 1.94
C PHE A 419 8.36 -2.05 3.34
N VAL A 420 8.51 -0.82 3.80
CA VAL A 420 7.85 -0.34 5.01
C VAL A 420 7.04 0.89 4.64
N GLY A 421 5.74 0.81 4.82
CA GLY A 421 4.83 1.89 4.49
C GLY A 421 3.75 2.08 5.55
N GLY A 422 3.06 3.20 5.44
CA GLY A 422 1.86 3.51 6.17
C GLY A 422 0.79 4.04 5.23
N MET A 423 -0.44 3.63 5.44
CA MET A 423 -1.60 4.12 4.71
C MET A 423 -2.63 4.65 5.70
N HIS A 424 -3.00 5.92 5.53
CA HIS A 424 -3.99 6.56 6.36
C HIS A 424 -5.36 6.52 5.69
N PHE A 425 -6.24 5.66 6.18
CA PHE A 425 -7.65 5.69 5.79
C PHE A 425 -8.33 6.95 6.31
N GLN A 426 -9.19 7.54 5.48
CA GLN A 426 -10.00 8.67 5.88
C GLN A 426 -11.18 8.21 6.77
N ASP A 427 -11.55 9.07 7.69
CA ASP A 427 -12.80 8.98 8.45
C ASP A 427 -13.58 10.28 8.36
N LEU A 428 -14.73 10.38 9.02
CA LEU A 428 -15.58 11.56 8.94
C LEU A 428 -14.93 12.83 9.49
N TYR A 429 -13.93 12.70 10.37
CA TYR A 429 -13.26 13.83 11.03
C TYR A 429 -12.15 14.44 10.15
N ASN A 430 -11.48 13.62 9.35
CA ASN A 430 -10.37 14.04 8.49
C ASN A 430 -10.64 13.83 6.97
N TYR A 431 -11.93 13.76 6.60
CA TYR A 431 -12.34 13.54 5.22
C TYR A 431 -11.92 14.69 4.30
N ASP A 432 -11.23 14.34 3.21
CA ASP A 432 -10.70 15.26 2.20
C ASP A 432 -11.10 14.78 0.80
N ILE A 433 -11.85 15.63 0.07
CA ILE A 433 -12.36 15.32 -1.26
C ILE A 433 -11.23 15.21 -2.30
N GLU A 434 -10.15 16.00 -2.17
CA GLU A 434 -9.03 15.93 -3.09
C GLU A 434 -8.30 14.59 -2.98
N ARG A 435 -8.25 13.99 -1.81
CA ARG A 435 -7.77 12.61 -1.64
C ARG A 435 -8.68 11.59 -2.34
N VAL A 436 -9.98 11.79 -2.30
CA VAL A 436 -10.95 10.92 -3.00
C VAL A 436 -10.77 11.01 -4.51
N LYS A 437 -10.64 12.20 -5.08
CA LYS A 437 -10.43 12.41 -6.51
C LYS A 437 -9.15 11.76 -7.04
N ARG A 438 -8.14 11.62 -6.20
CA ARG A 438 -6.82 11.04 -6.54
C ARG A 438 -6.64 9.62 -5.99
N CYS A 439 -7.69 8.98 -5.53
CA CYS A 439 -7.56 7.60 -5.08
C CYS A 439 -7.21 6.68 -6.24
N ALA A 440 -6.14 5.90 -6.13
CA ALA A 440 -5.74 4.91 -7.12
C ALA A 440 -6.11 3.47 -6.69
N ILE A 441 -6.73 3.33 -5.51
CA ILE A 441 -7.23 2.06 -4.97
C ILE A 441 -8.76 2.14 -4.96
N HIS A 442 -9.39 1.38 -5.83
CA HIS A 442 -10.85 1.43 -6.01
C HIS A 442 -11.54 0.19 -5.47
N TYR A 443 -12.79 0.40 -5.02
CA TYR A 443 -13.66 -0.65 -4.48
C TYR A 443 -14.80 -0.95 -5.45
#